data_ff18bf42c455c345163ff199033bb9fd
#
_entry.id   ff18bf42c455c345163ff199033bb9fd
#
_cell.length_a   1.000
_cell.length_b   1.000
_cell.length_c   1.000
_cell.angle_alpha   90.00
_cell.angle_beta   90.00
_cell.angle_gamma   90.00
#
_symmetry.space_group_name_H-M   'P 1'
#
loop_
_entity.id
_entity.type
_entity.pdbx_description
1 polymer ?
#
loop_
_entity_poly.entity_id
_entity_poly.type
_entity_poly.pdbx_seq_one_letter_code
_entity_poly.pdbx_strand_id
1 'polypeptide(L)'
;MKTRNIILLIVLLVLIDQVVKLIIYNSFMDINCEIIPKVLDFKPTFNSKYSFVNDSVYKNTGMDAGLFFHIILFVIIWFIQFVGYKFFKSIDSHNKTLDVSIAFFTSAVICAYLGMLVWEKGILDFLHYKLYFDFVFDLKDIYTNCFIILLLISTIKIEKEHKVKLKDLVYYLKDLFKKQNEL
;
A
#
# COMPACT_ATOMS: atom_id res chain seq x y z
N MET A 1 6.96 18.45 -0.52
CA MET A 1 7.11 18.61 0.98
C MET A 1 8.59 18.49 1.38
N LYS A 2 8.98 18.88 2.61
CA LYS A 2 10.31 18.51 3.14
C LYS A 2 10.33 17.01 3.46
N THR A 3 11.45 16.33 3.20
CA THR A 3 11.61 14.89 3.48
C THR A 3 11.22 14.52 4.90
N ARG A 4 11.59 15.34 5.89
CA ARG A 4 11.19 15.14 7.29
C ARG A 4 9.66 15.01 7.46
N ASN A 5 8.89 15.84 6.77
CA ASN A 5 7.42 15.80 6.89
C ASN A 5 6.81 14.55 6.24
N ILE A 6 7.44 14.05 5.16
CA ILE A 6 7.02 12.77 4.54
C ILE A 6 7.28 11.62 5.53
N ILE A 7 8.47 11.58 6.14
CA ILE A 7 8.82 10.57 7.14
C ILE A 7 7.88 10.63 8.35
N LEU A 8 7.59 11.83 8.86
CA LEU A 8 6.65 11.98 9.98
C LEU A 8 5.25 11.49 9.64
N LEU A 9 4.77 11.75 8.42
CA LEU A 9 3.48 11.23 7.95
C LEU A 9 3.49 9.70 7.88
N ILE A 10 4.55 9.10 7.34
CA ILE A 10 4.70 7.63 7.29
C ILE A 10 4.64 7.04 8.70
N VAL A 11 5.45 7.56 9.62
CA VAL A 11 5.47 7.08 11.01
C VAL A 11 4.10 7.20 11.66
N LEU A 12 3.42 8.33 11.48
CA LEU A 12 2.08 8.54 12.03
C LEU A 12 1.07 7.51 11.50
N LEU A 13 1.02 7.29 10.18
CA LEU A 13 0.11 6.33 9.56
C LEU A 13 0.39 4.89 10.04
N VAL A 14 1.65 4.50 10.12
CA VAL A 14 2.05 3.18 10.63
C VAL A 14 1.66 3.02 12.10
N LEU A 15 1.88 4.03 12.93
CA LEU A 15 1.48 4.00 14.34
C LEU A 15 -0.04 3.86 14.48
N ILE A 16 -0.83 4.61 13.70
CA ILE A 16 -2.30 4.49 13.72
C ILE A 16 -2.72 3.05 13.38
N ASP A 17 -2.20 2.46 12.31
CA ASP A 17 -2.52 1.08 11.92
C ASP A 17 -2.20 0.09 13.04
N GLN A 18 -0.99 0.15 13.60
CA GLN A 18 -0.55 -0.79 14.62
C GLN A 18 -1.32 -0.61 15.96
N VAL A 19 -1.58 0.63 16.37
CA VAL A 19 -2.37 0.89 17.58
C VAL A 19 -3.80 0.35 17.42
N VAL A 20 -4.45 0.61 16.28
CA VAL A 20 -5.79 0.07 16.01
C VAL A 20 -5.78 -1.45 16.04
N LYS A 21 -4.81 -2.12 15.41
CA LYS A 21 -4.68 -3.58 15.44
C LYS A 21 -4.46 -4.14 16.84
N LEU A 22 -3.61 -3.49 17.64
CA LEU A 22 -3.39 -3.89 19.04
C LEU A 22 -4.66 -3.78 19.89
N ILE A 23 -5.42 -2.70 19.72
CA ILE A 23 -6.71 -2.53 20.43
C ILE A 23 -7.69 -3.62 20.01
N ILE A 24 -7.81 -3.88 18.70
CA ILE A 24 -8.70 -4.91 18.17
C ILE A 24 -8.29 -6.29 18.68
N TYR A 25 -7.02 -6.61 18.61
CA TYR A 25 -6.50 -7.91 19.05
C TYR A 25 -6.75 -8.18 20.53
N ASN A 26 -6.57 -7.18 21.38
CA ASN A 26 -6.73 -7.37 22.82
C ASN A 26 -8.20 -7.33 23.31
N SER A 27 -9.11 -6.68 22.57
CA SER A 27 -10.43 -6.38 23.13
C SER A 27 -11.61 -6.68 22.21
N PHE A 28 -11.38 -6.94 20.91
CA PHE A 28 -12.47 -6.96 19.93
C PHE A 28 -12.44 -8.16 18.97
N MET A 29 -11.59 -9.16 19.22
CA MET A 29 -11.45 -10.32 18.30
C MET A 29 -12.73 -11.16 18.16
N ASP A 30 -13.55 -11.22 19.20
CA ASP A 30 -14.79 -12.00 19.23
C ASP A 30 -16.03 -11.20 18.80
N ILE A 31 -15.83 -9.91 18.45
CA ILE A 31 -16.93 -9.03 18.04
C ILE A 31 -17.14 -9.15 16.53
N ASN A 32 -18.38 -9.41 16.14
CA ASN A 32 -18.85 -9.35 14.78
C ASN A 32 -20.13 -8.52 14.73
N CYS A 33 -20.07 -7.34 14.09
CA CYS A 33 -21.24 -6.45 14.00
C CYS A 33 -21.29 -5.72 12.66
N GLU A 34 -22.51 -5.45 12.20
CA GLU A 34 -22.73 -4.64 11.00
C GLU A 34 -22.45 -3.17 11.30
N ILE A 35 -21.53 -2.56 10.52
CA ILE A 35 -21.29 -1.11 10.53
C ILE A 35 -22.26 -0.43 9.55
N ILE A 36 -22.34 -0.98 8.32
CA ILE A 36 -23.27 -0.53 7.29
C ILE A 36 -24.05 -1.77 6.82
N PRO A 37 -25.39 -1.80 7.04
CA PRO A 37 -26.20 -2.97 6.71
C PRO A 37 -25.96 -3.48 5.30
N LYS A 38 -25.69 -4.77 5.16
CA LYS A 38 -25.43 -5.49 3.89
C LYS A 38 -24.18 -5.05 3.10
N VAL A 39 -23.39 -4.08 3.59
CA VAL A 39 -22.24 -3.52 2.89
C VAL A 39 -20.94 -3.77 3.63
N LEU A 40 -20.90 -3.42 4.92
CA LEU A 40 -19.65 -3.40 5.68
C LEU A 40 -19.87 -3.91 7.11
N ASP A 41 -19.11 -4.92 7.50
CA ASP A 41 -19.07 -5.43 8.86
C ASP A 41 -17.74 -5.10 9.54
N PHE A 42 -17.76 -5.05 10.86
CA PHE A 42 -16.58 -5.24 11.68
C PHE A 42 -16.46 -6.74 11.97
N LYS A 43 -15.40 -7.37 11.46
CA LYS A 43 -15.17 -8.82 11.57
C LYS A 43 -13.67 -9.11 11.61
N PRO A 44 -13.02 -8.98 12.77
CA PRO A 44 -11.59 -9.24 12.90
C PRO A 44 -11.24 -10.66 12.50
N THR A 45 -10.29 -10.80 11.58
CA THR A 45 -9.87 -12.09 11.02
C THR A 45 -8.39 -12.04 10.67
N PHE A 46 -7.64 -13.11 10.95
CA PHE A 46 -6.26 -13.24 10.50
C PHE A 46 -6.18 -13.77 9.08
N ASN A 47 -5.51 -13.04 8.20
CA ASN A 47 -5.22 -13.46 6.84
C ASN A 47 -3.84 -14.12 6.78
N SER A 48 -3.82 -15.46 6.89
CA SER A 48 -2.60 -16.27 6.81
C SER A 48 -2.04 -16.40 5.39
N LYS A 49 -2.75 -15.92 4.37
CA LYS A 49 -2.33 -15.94 2.97
C LYS A 49 -1.72 -14.62 2.50
N TYR A 50 -1.65 -13.62 3.38
CA TYR A 50 -0.96 -12.34 3.22
C TYR A 50 -1.51 -11.39 2.15
N SER A 51 -2.36 -11.89 1.24
CA SER A 51 -3.06 -11.06 0.24
C SER A 51 -4.38 -11.70 -0.16
N PHE A 52 -5.35 -10.87 -0.57
CA PHE A 52 -6.63 -11.32 -1.11
C PHE A 52 -6.46 -12.21 -2.35
N VAL A 53 -5.53 -11.86 -3.23
CA VAL A 53 -5.27 -12.65 -4.46
C VAL A 53 -4.77 -14.05 -4.10
N ASN A 54 -3.80 -14.15 -3.20
CA ASN A 54 -3.26 -15.45 -2.78
C ASN A 54 -4.30 -16.29 -2.03
N ASP A 55 -5.12 -15.69 -1.18
CA ASP A 55 -6.21 -16.37 -0.49
C ASP A 55 -7.24 -16.92 -1.50
N SER A 56 -7.61 -16.13 -2.51
CA SER A 56 -8.50 -16.55 -3.58
C SER A 56 -7.91 -17.69 -4.42
N VAL A 57 -6.62 -17.60 -4.80
CA VAL A 57 -5.93 -18.67 -5.52
C VAL A 57 -5.88 -19.94 -4.67
N TYR A 58 -5.53 -19.83 -3.39
CA TYR A 58 -5.48 -20.96 -2.48
C TYR A 58 -6.83 -21.67 -2.34
N LYS A 59 -7.91 -20.92 -2.17
CA LYS A 59 -9.27 -21.50 -2.08
C LYS A 59 -9.68 -22.25 -3.35
N ASN A 60 -9.24 -21.81 -4.52
CA ASN A 60 -9.63 -22.41 -5.79
C ASN A 60 -8.69 -23.53 -6.28
N THR A 61 -7.41 -23.49 -5.93
CA THR A 61 -6.38 -24.39 -6.49
C THR A 61 -5.58 -25.16 -5.45
N GLY A 62 -5.65 -24.79 -4.17
CA GLY A 62 -4.79 -25.28 -3.10
C GLY A 62 -3.36 -24.74 -3.13
N MET A 63 -2.99 -23.90 -4.11
CA MET A 63 -1.66 -23.32 -4.22
C MET A 63 -1.50 -22.11 -3.32
N ASP A 64 -0.39 -22.06 -2.56
CA ASP A 64 -0.02 -20.96 -1.68
C ASP A 64 1.35 -20.42 -2.09
N ALA A 65 1.41 -19.13 -2.41
CA ALA A 65 2.65 -18.47 -2.76
C ALA A 65 3.62 -18.29 -1.57
N GLY A 66 3.08 -18.30 -0.34
CA GLY A 66 3.85 -18.24 0.89
C GLY A 66 4.43 -16.86 1.24
N LEU A 67 5.01 -16.81 2.44
CA LEU A 67 5.54 -15.56 3.03
C LEU A 67 6.67 -14.94 2.21
N PHE A 68 7.67 -15.73 1.81
CA PHE A 68 8.83 -15.21 1.08
C PHE A 68 8.47 -14.57 -0.26
N PHE A 69 7.53 -15.15 -0.98
CA PHE A 69 7.02 -14.57 -2.22
C PHE A 69 6.43 -13.18 -1.97
N HIS A 70 5.60 -13.02 -0.94
CA HIS A 70 4.97 -11.74 -0.63
C HIS A 70 5.98 -10.68 -0.19
N ILE A 71 6.99 -11.06 0.60
CA ILE A 71 8.08 -10.15 0.97
C ILE A 71 8.77 -9.61 -0.28
N ILE A 72 9.21 -10.50 -1.18
CA ILE A 72 9.90 -10.10 -2.41
C ILE A 72 8.98 -9.26 -3.30
N LEU A 73 7.75 -9.69 -3.50
CA LEU A 73 6.76 -8.99 -4.32
C LEU A 73 6.53 -7.55 -3.84
N PHE A 74 6.33 -7.35 -2.53
CA PHE A 74 6.10 -6.01 -1.99
C PHE A 74 7.33 -5.11 -2.07
N VAL A 75 8.56 -5.66 -1.93
CA VAL A 75 9.80 -4.89 -2.19
C VAL A 75 9.83 -4.43 -3.64
N ILE A 76 9.56 -5.34 -4.58
CA ILE A 76 9.59 -5.01 -6.01
C ILE A 76 8.55 -3.94 -6.35
N ILE A 77 7.31 -4.11 -5.88
CA ILE A 77 6.23 -3.15 -6.13
C ILE A 77 6.58 -1.79 -5.50
N TRP A 78 7.07 -1.78 -4.26
CA TRP A 78 7.51 -0.54 -3.60
C TRP A 78 8.62 0.16 -4.39
N PHE A 79 9.63 -0.59 -4.86
CA PHE A 79 10.71 -0.03 -5.63
C PHE A 79 10.24 0.58 -6.96
N ILE A 80 9.36 -0.11 -7.69
CA ILE A 80 8.76 0.40 -8.94
C ILE A 80 8.01 1.71 -8.68
N GLN A 81 7.19 1.76 -7.63
CA GLN A 81 6.44 2.97 -7.27
C GLN A 81 7.35 4.10 -6.81
N PHE A 82 8.43 3.79 -6.09
CA PHE A 82 9.42 4.78 -5.69
C PHE A 82 10.17 5.38 -6.88
N VAL A 83 10.54 4.57 -7.86
CA VAL A 83 11.15 5.05 -9.13
C VAL A 83 10.17 5.93 -9.89
N GLY A 84 8.91 5.52 -10.00
CA GLY A 84 7.84 6.34 -10.60
C GLY A 84 7.65 7.68 -9.88
N TYR A 85 7.62 7.65 -8.55
CA TYR A 85 7.59 8.88 -7.74
C TYR A 85 8.77 9.81 -8.05
N LYS A 86 10.00 9.27 -8.09
CA LYS A 86 11.20 10.05 -8.41
C LYS A 86 11.14 10.65 -9.81
N PHE A 87 10.65 9.91 -10.79
CA PHE A 87 10.43 10.40 -12.14
C PHE A 87 9.45 11.57 -12.18
N PHE A 88 8.24 11.43 -11.64
CA PHE A 88 7.26 12.52 -11.62
C PHE A 88 7.74 13.71 -10.78
N LYS A 89 8.48 13.46 -9.70
CA LYS A 89 9.07 14.52 -8.87
C LYS A 89 10.20 15.29 -9.57
N SER A 90 10.88 14.69 -10.55
CA SER A 90 11.85 15.38 -11.40
C SER A 90 11.17 16.37 -12.37
N ILE A 91 9.91 16.11 -12.74
CA ILE A 91 9.12 16.97 -13.63
C ILE A 91 8.45 18.10 -12.84
N ASP A 92 7.76 17.77 -11.73
CA ASP A 92 7.11 18.75 -10.83
C ASP A 92 7.65 18.59 -9.41
N SER A 93 8.75 19.28 -9.12
CA SER A 93 9.42 19.24 -7.82
C SER A 93 8.58 19.77 -6.65
N HIS A 94 7.58 20.62 -6.94
CA HIS A 94 6.73 21.24 -5.94
C HIS A 94 5.44 20.48 -5.64
N ASN A 95 5.15 19.40 -6.34
CA ASN A 95 3.94 18.60 -6.18
C ASN A 95 3.88 17.96 -4.79
N LYS A 96 3.06 18.55 -3.91
CA LYS A 96 2.85 18.04 -2.54
C LYS A 96 1.92 16.82 -2.52
N THR A 97 0.97 16.74 -3.44
CA THR A 97 0.04 15.60 -3.54
C THR A 97 0.79 14.31 -3.85
N LEU A 98 1.79 14.39 -4.73
CA LEU A 98 2.69 13.28 -5.04
C LEU A 98 3.52 12.85 -3.80
N ASP A 99 3.99 13.82 -2.99
CA ASP A 99 4.71 13.53 -1.74
C ASP A 99 3.82 12.80 -0.72
N VAL A 100 2.54 13.19 -0.63
CA VAL A 100 1.56 12.55 0.24
C VAL A 100 1.21 11.16 -0.28
N SER A 101 1.03 10.98 -1.59
CA SER A 101 0.72 9.69 -2.19
C SER A 101 1.78 8.64 -1.87
N ILE A 102 3.07 8.95 -2.07
CA ILE A 102 4.14 8.00 -1.76
C ILE A 102 4.27 7.71 -0.25
N ALA A 103 3.90 8.67 0.61
CA ALA A 103 3.85 8.43 2.04
C ALA A 103 2.77 7.39 2.40
N PHE A 104 1.57 7.50 1.85
CA PHE A 104 0.50 6.51 2.03
C PHE A 104 0.93 5.12 1.55
N PHE A 105 1.53 5.03 0.35
CA PHE A 105 1.97 3.76 -0.19
C PHE A 105 3.07 3.11 0.66
N THR A 106 4.08 3.89 1.04
CA THR A 106 5.17 3.39 1.90
C THR A 106 4.64 2.92 3.25
N SER A 107 3.67 3.65 3.82
CA SER A 107 3.02 3.25 5.08
C SER A 107 2.26 1.93 4.91
N ALA A 108 1.50 1.76 3.81
CA ALA A 108 0.78 0.52 3.53
C ALA A 108 1.73 -0.68 3.43
N VAL A 109 2.86 -0.53 2.74
CA VAL A 109 3.88 -1.57 2.60
C VAL A 109 4.52 -1.90 3.97
N ILE A 110 4.87 -0.90 4.78
CA ILE A 110 5.40 -1.13 6.13
C ILE A 110 4.38 -1.85 7.02
N CYS A 111 3.10 -1.43 6.99
CA CYS A 111 2.03 -2.09 7.74
C CYS A 111 1.84 -3.55 7.30
N ALA A 112 1.94 -3.84 5.99
CA ALA A 112 1.90 -5.20 5.47
C ALA A 112 3.07 -6.05 6.02
N TYR A 113 4.30 -5.52 6.01
CA TYR A 113 5.46 -6.21 6.58
C TYR A 113 5.32 -6.46 8.08
N LEU A 114 4.87 -5.47 8.84
CA LEU A 114 4.61 -5.66 10.27
C LEU A 114 3.54 -6.72 10.49
N GLY A 115 2.48 -6.73 9.67
CA GLY A 115 1.45 -7.75 9.70
C GLY A 115 1.97 -9.16 9.40
N MET A 116 2.92 -9.30 8.48
CA MET A 116 3.51 -10.59 8.10
C MET A 116 4.56 -11.10 9.09
N LEU A 117 5.33 -10.20 9.72
CA LEU A 117 6.52 -10.57 10.49
C LEU A 117 6.28 -10.56 12.00
N VAL A 118 5.35 -9.75 12.49
CA VAL A 118 5.08 -9.58 13.93
C VAL A 118 3.92 -10.47 14.40
N TRP A 119 2.91 -10.68 13.54
CA TRP A 119 1.74 -11.44 13.91
C TRP A 119 1.86 -12.91 13.48
N GLU A 120 1.93 -13.83 14.45
CA GLU A 120 2.12 -15.27 14.20
C GLU A 120 1.04 -15.91 13.32
N LYS A 121 -0.20 -15.37 13.37
CA LYS A 121 -1.36 -15.90 12.64
C LYS A 121 -1.56 -15.27 11.25
N GLY A 122 -0.68 -14.34 10.84
CA GLY A 122 -0.80 -13.56 9.61
C GLY A 122 -1.32 -12.15 9.83
N ILE A 123 -1.72 -11.46 8.78
CA ILE A 123 -2.16 -10.06 8.83
C ILE A 123 -3.54 -9.98 9.49
N LEU A 124 -3.69 -9.13 10.49
CA LEU A 124 -5.00 -8.85 11.10
C LEU A 124 -5.77 -7.86 10.23
N ASP A 125 -6.77 -8.37 9.53
CA ASP A 125 -7.78 -7.60 8.80
C ASP A 125 -9.07 -7.55 9.64
N PHE A 126 -9.86 -6.45 9.59
CA PHE A 126 -10.99 -6.30 10.52
C PHE A 126 -12.23 -5.64 9.92
N LEU A 127 -12.17 -5.18 8.68
CA LEU A 127 -13.31 -4.65 7.92
C LEU A 127 -13.70 -5.63 6.83
N HIS A 128 -14.96 -6.08 6.83
CA HIS A 128 -15.48 -7.07 5.90
C HIS A 128 -16.46 -6.42 4.92
N TYR A 129 -16.08 -6.34 3.65
CA TYR A 129 -16.93 -5.82 2.58
C TYR A 129 -17.71 -6.94 1.90
N LYS A 130 -19.04 -6.76 1.73
CA LYS A 130 -19.96 -7.82 1.28
C LYS A 130 -20.70 -7.55 -0.03
N LEU A 131 -20.67 -6.31 -0.57
CA LEU A 131 -21.63 -5.91 -1.61
C LEU A 131 -21.42 -6.61 -2.96
N TYR A 132 -20.19 -6.56 -3.53
CA TYR A 132 -19.84 -7.14 -4.83
C TYR A 132 -18.75 -8.19 -4.73
N PHE A 133 -17.84 -8.01 -3.79
CA PHE A 133 -16.74 -8.90 -3.49
C PHE A 133 -16.74 -9.19 -2.00
N ASP A 134 -16.62 -10.44 -1.64
CA ASP A 134 -16.53 -10.88 -0.24
C ASP A 134 -15.07 -10.91 0.17
N PHE A 135 -14.58 -9.84 0.82
CA PHE A 135 -13.20 -9.75 1.28
C PHE A 135 -13.05 -8.95 2.57
N VAL A 136 -12.06 -9.33 3.36
CA VAL A 136 -11.69 -8.61 4.58
C VAL A 136 -10.46 -7.76 4.31
N PHE A 137 -10.43 -6.54 4.87
CA PHE A 137 -9.38 -5.56 4.69
C PHE A 137 -9.12 -4.76 5.96
N ASP A 138 -8.06 -3.96 5.97
CA ASP A 138 -7.66 -3.12 7.09
C ASP A 138 -7.23 -1.71 6.66
N LEU A 139 -6.55 -0.96 7.56
CA LEU A 139 -6.10 0.41 7.26
C LEU A 139 -5.02 0.45 6.17
N LYS A 140 -4.15 -0.56 6.03
CA LYS A 140 -3.14 -0.60 4.95
C LYS A 140 -3.79 -0.59 3.57
N ASP A 141 -4.95 -1.24 3.42
CA ASP A 141 -5.69 -1.30 2.17
C ASP A 141 -6.36 0.05 1.86
N ILE A 142 -6.85 0.75 2.91
CA ILE A 142 -7.33 2.13 2.78
C ILE A 142 -6.18 3.05 2.36
N TYR A 143 -4.99 2.91 2.95
CA TYR A 143 -3.81 3.69 2.56
C TYR A 143 -3.42 3.43 1.11
N THR A 144 -3.49 2.19 0.65
CA THR A 144 -3.26 1.83 -0.76
C THR A 144 -4.27 2.51 -1.69
N ASN A 145 -5.55 2.56 -1.33
CA ASN A 145 -6.57 3.27 -2.10
C ASN A 145 -6.32 4.79 -2.11
N CYS A 146 -5.96 5.39 -0.97
CA CYS A 146 -5.57 6.80 -0.90
C CYS A 146 -4.38 7.10 -1.80
N PHE A 147 -3.35 6.23 -1.80
CA PHE A 147 -2.21 6.34 -2.71
C PHE A 147 -2.65 6.36 -4.17
N ILE A 148 -3.48 5.41 -4.61
CA ILE A 148 -3.94 5.32 -6.00
C ILE A 148 -4.68 6.60 -6.41
N ILE A 149 -5.61 7.09 -5.60
CA ILE A 149 -6.38 8.30 -5.87
C ILE A 149 -5.45 9.53 -5.98
N LEU A 150 -4.56 9.72 -5.01
CA LEU A 150 -3.64 10.86 -5.00
C LEU A 150 -2.62 10.79 -6.14
N LEU A 151 -2.15 9.59 -6.50
CA LEU A 151 -1.27 9.38 -7.64
C LEU A 151 -1.97 9.75 -8.94
N LEU A 152 -3.21 9.29 -9.15
CA LEU A 152 -4.00 9.63 -10.34
C LEU A 152 -4.22 11.14 -10.46
N ILE A 153 -4.60 11.81 -9.38
CA ILE A 153 -4.77 13.27 -9.35
C ILE A 153 -3.45 13.96 -9.74
N SER A 154 -2.34 13.52 -9.17
CA SER A 154 -1.02 14.11 -9.44
C SER A 154 -0.56 13.88 -10.88
N THR A 155 -0.71 12.67 -11.40
CA THR A 155 -0.26 12.32 -12.75
C THR A 155 -1.09 13.01 -13.83
N ILE A 156 -2.42 13.09 -13.66
CA ILE A 156 -3.30 13.83 -14.57
C ILE A 156 -2.92 15.32 -14.61
N LYS A 157 -2.61 15.91 -13.44
CA LYS A 157 -2.16 17.31 -13.38
C LYS A 157 -0.84 17.50 -14.12
N ILE A 158 0.17 16.65 -13.82
CA ILE A 158 1.49 16.71 -14.45
C ILE A 158 1.39 16.51 -15.97
N GLU A 159 0.56 15.57 -16.43
CA GLU A 159 0.36 15.32 -17.86
C GLU A 159 -0.21 16.56 -18.58
N LYS A 160 -1.22 17.20 -17.99
CA LYS A 160 -1.82 18.41 -18.54
C LYS A 160 -0.83 19.59 -18.65
N GLU A 161 0.01 19.77 -17.62
CA GLU A 161 0.95 20.88 -17.54
C GLU A 161 2.23 20.63 -18.37
N HIS A 162 2.75 19.41 -18.40
CA HIS A 162 4.08 19.06 -18.95
C HIS A 162 4.04 18.13 -20.16
N LYS A 163 2.86 17.60 -20.58
CA LYS A 163 2.68 16.71 -21.74
C LYS A 163 3.63 15.51 -21.72
N VAL A 164 3.76 14.87 -20.58
CA VAL A 164 4.68 13.76 -20.32
C VAL A 164 4.34 12.55 -21.21
N LYS A 165 5.36 11.91 -21.80
CA LYS A 165 5.23 10.74 -22.66
C LYS A 165 5.99 9.56 -22.06
N LEU A 166 5.58 8.35 -22.42
CA LEU A 166 6.24 7.12 -21.97
C LEU A 166 7.76 7.12 -22.28
N LYS A 167 8.17 7.70 -23.44
CA LYS A 167 9.58 7.85 -23.81
C LYS A 167 10.40 8.64 -22.78
N ASP A 168 9.77 9.60 -22.09
CA ASP A 168 10.48 10.43 -21.12
C ASP A 168 10.86 9.61 -19.88
N LEU A 169 10.00 8.66 -19.47
CA LEU A 169 10.33 7.68 -18.44
C LEU A 169 11.49 6.78 -18.89
N VAL A 170 11.48 6.31 -20.12
CA VAL A 170 12.58 5.47 -20.65
C VAL A 170 13.90 6.23 -20.67
N TYR A 171 13.90 7.51 -21.07
CA TYR A 171 15.11 8.35 -21.00
C TYR A 171 15.59 8.56 -19.57
N TYR A 172 14.66 8.85 -18.66
CA TYR A 172 14.98 9.01 -17.24
C TYR A 172 15.65 7.75 -16.66
N LEU A 173 15.09 6.57 -16.95
CA LEU A 173 15.67 5.30 -16.50
C LEU A 173 17.08 5.06 -17.07
N LYS A 174 17.28 5.32 -18.37
CA LYS A 174 18.62 5.21 -18.99
C LYS A 174 19.65 6.13 -18.33
N ASP A 175 19.24 7.36 -18.00
CA ASP A 175 20.12 8.34 -17.35
C ASP A 175 20.49 7.92 -15.91
N LEU A 176 19.55 7.33 -15.17
CA LEU A 176 19.84 6.74 -13.86
C LEU A 176 20.90 5.64 -13.93
N PHE A 177 20.78 4.71 -14.89
CA PHE A 177 21.75 3.63 -15.07
C PHE A 177 23.13 4.12 -15.54
N LYS A 178 23.18 5.18 -16.38
CA LYS A 178 24.44 5.75 -16.83
C LYS A 178 25.23 6.40 -15.68
N LYS A 179 24.55 7.18 -14.83
CA LYS A 179 25.17 7.82 -13.66
C LYS A 179 25.69 6.83 -12.62
N GLN A 180 25.12 5.63 -12.52
CA GLN A 180 25.62 4.58 -11.65
C GLN A 180 26.92 3.93 -12.15
N ASN A 181 27.17 3.94 -13.46
CA ASN A 181 28.39 3.35 -14.05
C ASN A 181 29.57 4.34 -14.09
N GLU A 182 29.36 5.61 -13.69
CA GLU A 182 30.39 6.65 -13.64
C GLU A 182 30.91 6.91 -12.20
N LEU A 183 30.40 6.17 -11.19
CA LEU A 183 30.82 6.17 -9.79
C LEU A 183 31.66 4.93 -9.47
#